data_f8a02dffccc3556fc5a84b3556bb5925
#
_entry.id   f8a02dffccc3556fc5a84b3556bb5925
#
_cell.length_a   1.000
_cell.length_b   1.000
_cell.length_c   1.000
_cell.angle_alpha   90.00
_cell.angle_beta   90.00
_cell.angle_gamma   90.00
#
_symmetry.space_group_name_H-M   'P 1'
#
loop_
_entity.id
_entity.type
_entity.pdbx_description
1 polymer ?
#
loop_
_entity_poly.entity_id
_entity_poly.type
_entity_poly.pdbx_seq_one_letter_code
_entity_poly.pdbx_strand_id
1 'polypeptide(L)'
;IKVIVLSRNLTFDRSMDIAVEVTGTIGQETKEENRPLADMLYFVKKYAAAGKQNAISSLARDVLRVKKFQCEDPFESCRFLPFGIPRYKSQASQMVDDAQSLIVVSPFLSDSVVERLGNGPYETTLVTRLNSVTQKAWDSFQNVYVPSEMLLDDELLGDADQQSIAKRDLHAKIYFKSVGSKHYLYLGSLNASANAFYHNVEFMLELKYKPYYASYSAVLDDLVTGNPMFERL
;
A
#
# COMPACT_ATOMS: atom_id res chain seq x y z
N ILE A 1 19.14 11.07 1.40
CA ILE A 1 18.42 10.12 0.54
C ILE A 1 16.93 10.42 0.63
N LYS A 2 16.27 10.39 -0.51
CA LYS A 2 14.81 10.50 -0.65
C LYS A 2 14.31 9.15 -1.19
N VAL A 3 13.26 8.61 -0.59
CA VAL A 3 12.57 7.41 -1.04
C VAL A 3 11.11 7.77 -1.30
N ILE A 4 10.64 7.47 -2.50
CA ILE A 4 9.23 7.64 -2.88
C ILE A 4 8.67 6.25 -3.13
N VAL A 5 7.62 5.90 -2.39
CA VAL A 5 6.87 4.65 -2.57
C VAL A 5 5.55 4.97 -3.24
N LEU A 6 5.26 4.27 -4.32
CA LEU A 6 4.09 4.47 -5.16
C LEU A 6 3.26 3.18 -5.19
N SER A 7 1.94 3.28 -5.18
CA SER A 7 1.06 2.12 -5.41
C SER A 7 0.89 1.79 -6.90
N ARG A 8 1.40 2.65 -7.78
CA ARG A 8 1.19 2.60 -9.24
C ARG A 8 2.35 1.98 -9.98
N ASN A 9 2.03 1.18 -11.00
CA ASN A 9 2.94 0.89 -12.10
C ASN A 9 3.01 2.08 -13.07
N LEU A 10 4.02 2.13 -13.93
CA LEU A 10 4.13 3.12 -15.01
C LEU A 10 3.06 2.84 -16.10
N THR A 11 1.83 3.25 -15.84
CA THR A 11 0.68 3.13 -16.76
C THR A 11 0.14 4.51 -17.08
N PHE A 12 -0.51 4.65 -18.24
CA PHE A 12 -1.08 5.93 -18.71
C PHE A 12 -2.59 6.06 -18.39
N ASP A 13 -3.12 5.21 -17.49
CA ASP A 13 -4.51 5.28 -17.05
C ASP A 13 -4.74 6.40 -16.01
N ARG A 14 -6.00 6.82 -15.84
CA ARG A 14 -6.44 7.81 -14.85
C ARG A 14 -6.94 7.11 -13.58
N SER A 15 -6.12 6.27 -12.97
CA SER A 15 -6.47 5.57 -11.75
C SER A 15 -6.13 6.37 -10.50
N MET A 16 -6.86 6.10 -9.42
CA MET A 16 -6.56 6.63 -8.09
C MET A 16 -5.39 5.84 -7.49
N ASP A 17 -4.29 6.54 -7.25
CA ASP A 17 -3.05 6.02 -6.70
C ASP A 17 -2.61 6.79 -5.48
N ILE A 18 -1.71 6.21 -4.70
CA ILE A 18 -1.09 6.86 -3.55
C ILE A 18 0.43 6.88 -3.69
N ALA A 19 1.01 7.97 -3.22
CA ALA A 19 2.45 8.15 -3.14
C ALA A 19 2.84 8.69 -1.76
N VAL A 20 3.92 8.18 -1.20
CA VAL A 20 4.52 8.70 0.03
C VAL A 20 6.00 8.89 -0.15
N GLU A 21 6.50 10.00 0.35
CA GLU A 21 7.90 10.35 0.40
C GLU A 21 8.43 10.25 1.83
N VAL A 22 9.59 9.64 1.99
CA VAL A 22 10.36 9.69 3.24
C VAL A 22 11.80 10.11 2.93
N THR A 23 12.40 10.90 3.81
CA THR A 23 13.73 11.42 3.62
C THR A 23 14.67 11.01 4.77
N GLY A 24 15.95 10.89 4.48
CA GLY A 24 16.92 10.53 5.49
C GLY A 24 18.31 11.07 5.19
N THR A 25 19.04 11.43 6.24
CA THR A 25 20.41 11.93 6.17
C THR A 25 21.39 10.78 6.37
N ILE A 26 22.38 10.68 5.47
CA ILE A 26 23.44 9.67 5.55
C ILE A 26 24.34 9.98 6.76
N GLY A 27 24.60 8.97 7.58
CA GLY A 27 25.53 8.99 8.69
C GLY A 27 26.81 8.20 8.39
N GLN A 28 27.56 7.92 9.45
CA GLN A 28 28.78 7.10 9.36
C GLN A 28 28.52 5.63 9.65
N GLU A 29 27.58 5.34 10.56
CA GLU A 29 27.27 3.99 11.03
C GLU A 29 26.20 3.30 10.18
N THR A 30 26.31 1.99 10.06
CA THR A 30 25.26 1.15 9.46
C THR A 30 24.09 0.98 10.44
N LYS A 31 22.87 1.10 9.93
CA LYS A 31 21.62 0.91 10.68
C LYS A 31 20.88 -0.31 10.12
N GLU A 32 20.70 -1.33 10.94
CA GLU A 32 20.03 -2.58 10.54
C GLU A 32 18.55 -2.39 10.17
N GLU A 33 17.91 -1.38 10.73
CA GLU A 33 16.53 -1.01 10.38
C GLU A 33 16.36 -0.65 8.90
N ASN A 34 17.42 -0.22 8.22
CA ASN A 34 17.43 0.11 6.79
C ASN A 34 17.77 -1.11 5.90
N ARG A 35 18.13 -2.24 6.50
CA ARG A 35 18.52 -3.47 5.79
C ARG A 35 17.46 -3.93 4.78
N PRO A 36 16.16 -3.92 5.09
CA PRO A 36 15.14 -4.36 4.13
C PRO A 36 15.16 -3.58 2.81
N LEU A 37 15.31 -2.25 2.87
CA LEU A 37 15.42 -1.43 1.66
C LEU A 37 16.71 -1.69 0.89
N ALA A 38 17.83 -1.86 1.59
CA ALA A 38 19.12 -2.19 0.96
C ALA A 38 19.07 -3.57 0.29
N ASP A 39 18.47 -4.58 0.94
CA ASP A 39 18.31 -5.93 0.40
C ASP A 39 17.43 -5.92 -0.86
N MET A 40 16.37 -5.10 -0.89
CA MET A 40 15.56 -4.88 -2.10
C MET A 40 16.40 -4.28 -3.24
N LEU A 41 17.21 -3.26 -2.96
CA LEU A 41 18.12 -2.67 -3.95
C LEU A 41 19.14 -3.70 -4.48
N TYR A 42 19.73 -4.52 -3.60
CA TYR A 42 20.63 -5.59 -4.04
C TYR A 42 19.91 -6.67 -4.85
N PHE A 43 18.66 -6.92 -4.57
CA PHE A 43 17.85 -7.86 -5.35
C PHE A 43 17.58 -7.31 -6.76
N VAL A 44 17.05 -6.08 -6.88
CA VAL A 44 16.72 -5.49 -8.20
C VAL A 44 17.97 -5.20 -9.04
N LYS A 45 19.14 -5.00 -8.41
CA LYS A 45 20.43 -4.86 -9.10
C LYS A 45 20.66 -6.00 -10.10
N LYS A 46 20.24 -7.23 -9.79
CA LYS A 46 20.43 -8.42 -10.65
C LYS A 46 19.78 -8.26 -12.02
N TYR A 47 18.72 -7.44 -12.10
CA TYR A 47 17.94 -7.20 -13.30
C TYR A 47 18.27 -5.85 -13.98
N ALA A 48 19.15 -5.07 -13.37
CA ALA A 48 19.54 -3.78 -13.91
C ALA A 48 20.58 -3.93 -15.02
N ALA A 49 20.55 -3.01 -15.98
CA ALA A 49 21.56 -2.91 -17.01
C ALA A 49 22.97 -2.83 -16.39
N ALA A 50 23.98 -3.45 -17.03
CA ALA A 50 25.33 -3.59 -16.50
C ALA A 50 25.94 -2.27 -16.03
N GLY A 51 25.76 -1.18 -16.78
CA GLY A 51 26.25 0.15 -16.43
C GLY A 51 25.58 0.81 -15.21
N LYS A 52 24.44 0.27 -14.72
CA LYS A 52 23.71 0.79 -13.55
C LYS A 52 23.97 0.01 -12.23
N GLN A 53 24.54 -1.18 -12.33
CA GLN A 53 24.70 -2.08 -11.18
C GLN A 53 25.58 -1.49 -10.07
N ASN A 54 26.66 -0.77 -10.44
CA ASN A 54 27.54 -0.12 -9.47
C ASN A 54 26.85 1.03 -8.74
N ALA A 55 26.05 1.83 -9.44
CA ALA A 55 25.28 2.91 -8.84
C ALA A 55 24.25 2.37 -7.83
N ILE A 56 23.54 1.28 -8.17
CA ILE A 56 22.60 0.62 -7.25
C ILE A 56 23.32 0.07 -6.03
N SER A 57 24.51 -0.53 -6.21
CA SER A 57 25.31 -1.01 -5.06
C SER A 57 25.78 0.11 -4.16
N SER A 58 26.17 1.26 -4.72
CA SER A 58 26.51 2.45 -3.93
C SER A 58 25.30 2.96 -3.15
N LEU A 59 24.16 3.10 -3.83
CA LEU A 59 22.91 3.54 -3.19
C LEU A 59 22.50 2.60 -2.05
N ALA A 60 22.60 1.28 -2.23
CA ALA A 60 22.28 0.31 -1.17
C ALA A 60 23.19 0.48 0.07
N ARG A 61 24.49 0.76 -0.13
CA ARG A 61 25.41 1.07 0.98
C ARG A 61 25.05 2.38 1.67
N ASP A 62 24.68 3.40 0.91
CA ASP A 62 24.27 4.70 1.44
C ASP A 62 22.97 4.60 2.22
N VAL A 63 21.99 3.81 1.73
CA VAL A 63 20.75 3.51 2.45
C VAL A 63 21.04 2.90 3.82
N LEU A 64 21.94 1.92 3.91
CA LEU A 64 22.33 1.31 5.19
C LEU A 64 22.87 2.31 6.20
N ARG A 65 23.44 3.43 5.73
CA ARG A 65 24.03 4.47 6.57
C ARG A 65 23.09 5.61 6.89
N VAL A 66 21.85 5.58 6.43
CA VAL A 66 20.84 6.58 6.81
C VAL A 66 20.59 6.49 8.31
N LYS A 67 20.72 7.61 9.02
CA LYS A 67 20.56 7.67 10.48
C LYS A 67 19.16 7.28 10.91
N LYS A 68 18.15 7.87 10.28
CA LYS A 68 16.73 7.59 10.44
C LYS A 68 16.00 8.18 9.23
N PHE A 69 15.04 7.44 8.69
CA PHE A 69 14.08 8.01 7.75
C PHE A 69 13.01 8.77 8.50
N GLN A 70 12.75 10.00 8.03
CA GLN A 70 11.76 10.90 8.59
C GLN A 70 10.47 10.79 7.80
N CYS A 71 9.37 10.74 8.51
CA CYS A 71 8.02 10.79 7.98
C CYS A 71 7.40 12.13 8.36
N GLU A 72 6.47 12.61 7.56
CA GLU A 72 5.65 13.77 7.90
C GLU A 72 4.56 13.41 8.92
N ASP A 73 3.99 14.42 9.58
CA ASP A 73 2.82 14.21 10.44
C ASP A 73 1.67 13.60 9.61
N PRO A 74 0.91 12.68 10.23
CA PRO A 74 0.83 12.31 11.64
C PRO A 74 1.68 11.08 12.04
N PHE A 75 2.70 10.71 11.28
CA PHE A 75 3.48 9.50 11.51
C PHE A 75 4.71 9.74 12.40
N GLU A 76 5.05 8.78 13.28
CA GLU A 76 6.23 8.84 14.14
C GLU A 76 7.44 8.07 13.58
N SER A 77 7.16 7.07 12.74
CA SER A 77 8.21 6.22 12.16
C SER A 77 7.72 5.48 10.92
N CYS A 78 8.69 5.00 10.14
CA CYS A 78 8.42 4.14 8.99
C CYS A 78 9.33 2.91 8.99
N ARG A 79 8.88 1.84 8.33
CA ARG A 79 9.67 0.64 8.03
C ARG A 79 9.45 0.21 6.58
N PHE A 80 10.51 -0.30 5.96
CA PHE A 80 10.46 -0.84 4.61
C PHE A 80 10.20 -2.34 4.66
N LEU A 81 9.24 -2.81 3.89
CA LEU A 81 8.79 -4.20 3.87
C LEU A 81 8.87 -4.78 2.45
N PRO A 82 10.02 -5.34 2.06
CA PRO A 82 10.10 -6.12 0.84
C PRO A 82 9.49 -7.50 1.05
N PHE A 83 8.83 -8.03 0.01
CA PHE A 83 8.26 -9.37 -0.01
C PHE A 83 8.77 -10.14 -1.23
N GLY A 84 8.73 -11.47 -1.17
CA GLY A 84 9.07 -12.35 -2.29
C GLY A 84 10.55 -12.46 -2.64
N ILE A 85 11.42 -11.68 -2.02
CA ILE A 85 12.88 -11.81 -2.20
C ILE A 85 13.48 -12.75 -1.14
N PRO A 86 14.69 -13.31 -1.37
CA PRO A 86 15.37 -14.13 -0.37
C PRO A 86 15.37 -13.42 0.99
N ARG A 87 15.12 -14.14 2.10
CA ARG A 87 14.98 -13.62 3.46
C ARG A 87 13.59 -13.04 3.79
N TYR A 88 12.76 -12.64 2.80
CA TYR A 88 11.47 -11.98 2.98
C TYR A 88 10.34 -12.68 2.23
N LYS A 89 10.44 -14.01 2.02
CA LYS A 89 9.52 -14.76 1.15
C LYS A 89 8.08 -14.90 1.69
N SER A 90 7.89 -14.85 3.00
CA SER A 90 6.60 -15.17 3.64
C SER A 90 6.07 -14.07 4.57
N GLN A 91 6.54 -12.84 4.42
CA GLN A 91 6.21 -11.77 5.38
C GLN A 91 4.89 -11.04 5.09
N ALA A 92 4.32 -11.16 3.88
CA ALA A 92 3.11 -10.43 3.52
C ALA A 92 1.93 -10.76 4.44
N SER A 93 1.75 -12.05 4.75
CA SER A 93 0.69 -12.48 5.66
C SER A 93 0.91 -12.01 7.11
N GLN A 94 2.18 -11.96 7.56
CA GLN A 94 2.52 -11.52 8.91
C GLN A 94 2.24 -10.02 9.14
N MET A 95 2.16 -9.23 8.06
CA MET A 95 1.84 -7.80 8.13
C MET A 95 0.50 -7.54 8.82
N VAL A 96 -0.47 -8.44 8.67
CA VAL A 96 -1.86 -8.26 9.10
C VAL A 96 -2.38 -9.30 10.10
N ASP A 97 -1.61 -10.35 10.41
CA ASP A 97 -2.05 -11.48 11.24
C ASP A 97 -2.48 -11.09 12.66
N ASP A 98 -1.96 -10.01 13.21
CA ASP A 98 -2.28 -9.49 14.55
C ASP A 98 -3.29 -8.32 14.54
N ALA A 99 -3.94 -8.06 13.41
CA ALA A 99 -4.89 -6.96 13.28
C ALA A 99 -6.13 -7.17 14.15
N GLN A 100 -6.51 -6.16 14.92
CA GLN A 100 -7.79 -6.10 15.62
C GLN A 100 -8.85 -5.38 14.78
N SER A 101 -8.45 -4.36 14.04
CA SER A 101 -9.27 -3.69 13.04
C SER A 101 -8.45 -3.53 11.77
N LEU A 102 -9.09 -3.70 10.60
CA LEU A 102 -8.42 -3.72 9.32
C LEU A 102 -9.23 -2.99 8.24
N ILE A 103 -8.59 -2.04 7.55
CA ILE A 103 -9.10 -1.47 6.30
C ILE A 103 -8.18 -1.92 5.18
N VAL A 104 -8.74 -2.49 4.13
CA VAL A 104 -8.01 -2.95 2.93
C VAL A 104 -8.51 -2.19 1.72
N VAL A 105 -7.59 -1.51 1.03
CA VAL A 105 -7.85 -0.93 -0.29
C VAL A 105 -7.03 -1.72 -1.30
N SER A 106 -7.69 -2.42 -2.21
CA SER A 106 -7.01 -3.25 -3.20
C SER A 106 -7.87 -3.46 -4.45
N PRO A 107 -7.35 -3.15 -5.65
CA PRO A 107 -8.06 -3.33 -6.91
C PRO A 107 -8.23 -4.80 -7.32
N PHE A 108 -7.34 -5.68 -6.86
CA PHE A 108 -7.34 -7.10 -7.22
C PHE A 108 -7.39 -7.96 -5.97
N LEU A 109 -8.27 -8.95 -6.00
CA LEU A 109 -8.56 -9.82 -4.88
C LEU A 109 -8.32 -11.30 -5.26
N SER A 110 -8.11 -12.14 -4.25
CA SER A 110 -8.25 -13.59 -4.34
C SER A 110 -8.99 -14.09 -3.11
N ASP A 111 -9.93 -14.99 -3.29
CA ASP A 111 -10.81 -15.48 -2.22
C ASP A 111 -10.05 -15.96 -0.98
N SER A 112 -8.95 -16.70 -1.16
CA SER A 112 -8.13 -17.19 -0.05
C SER A 112 -7.47 -16.11 0.78
N VAL A 113 -7.08 -14.99 0.14
CA VAL A 113 -6.49 -13.83 0.83
C VAL A 113 -7.58 -13.00 1.49
N VAL A 114 -8.67 -12.77 0.80
CA VAL A 114 -9.85 -12.03 1.30
C VAL A 114 -10.40 -12.69 2.56
N GLU A 115 -10.58 -14.01 2.54
CA GLU A 115 -11.05 -14.79 3.69
C GLU A 115 -10.09 -14.66 4.89
N ARG A 116 -8.79 -14.72 4.66
CA ARG A 116 -7.78 -14.52 5.70
C ARG A 116 -7.83 -13.11 6.30
N LEU A 117 -7.98 -12.08 5.46
CA LEU A 117 -7.99 -10.68 5.89
C LEU A 117 -9.27 -10.31 6.65
N GLY A 118 -10.43 -10.85 6.22
CA GLY A 118 -11.73 -10.48 6.77
C GLY A 118 -12.13 -11.22 8.04
N ASN A 119 -11.67 -12.46 8.23
CA ASN A 119 -12.17 -13.32 9.31
C ASN A 119 -11.40 -13.23 10.65
N GLY A 120 -10.35 -12.46 10.75
CA GLY A 120 -9.56 -12.33 11.98
C GLY A 120 -9.93 -11.12 12.85
N PRO A 121 -9.98 -9.92 12.28
CA PRO A 121 -10.21 -8.69 13.02
C PRO A 121 -11.69 -8.52 13.46
N TYR A 122 -11.89 -7.68 14.50
CA TYR A 122 -13.24 -7.34 15.00
C TYR A 122 -13.98 -6.35 14.09
N GLU A 123 -13.23 -5.49 13.38
CA GLU A 123 -13.77 -4.49 12.45
C GLU A 123 -13.01 -4.58 11.14
N THR A 124 -13.76 -4.80 10.04
CA THR A 124 -13.15 -4.97 8.72
C THR A 124 -13.87 -4.16 7.66
N THR A 125 -13.09 -3.44 6.86
CA THR A 125 -13.58 -2.73 5.67
C THR A 125 -12.72 -3.07 4.47
N LEU A 126 -13.37 -3.39 3.36
CA LEU A 126 -12.77 -3.59 2.05
C LEU A 126 -13.17 -2.46 1.11
N VAL A 127 -12.21 -1.88 0.42
CA VAL A 127 -12.43 -0.96 -0.71
C VAL A 127 -11.83 -1.60 -1.95
N THR A 128 -12.65 -1.86 -2.96
CA THR A 128 -12.20 -2.55 -4.17
C THR A 128 -12.98 -2.09 -5.40
N ARG A 129 -12.62 -2.57 -6.57
CA ARG A 129 -13.39 -2.33 -7.81
C ARG A 129 -14.71 -3.11 -7.77
N LEU A 130 -15.77 -2.55 -8.33
CA LEU A 130 -17.07 -3.24 -8.39
C LEU A 130 -16.95 -4.64 -9.05
N ASN A 131 -16.22 -4.73 -10.15
CA ASN A 131 -16.00 -5.99 -10.87
C ASN A 131 -15.03 -6.98 -10.17
N SER A 132 -14.40 -6.58 -9.08
CA SER A 132 -13.51 -7.44 -8.27
C SER A 132 -14.23 -7.98 -7.03
N VAL A 133 -15.44 -7.51 -6.72
CA VAL A 133 -16.21 -8.01 -5.57
C VAL A 133 -16.66 -9.44 -5.86
N THR A 134 -16.25 -10.36 -4.98
CA THR A 134 -16.70 -11.76 -5.01
C THR A 134 -17.65 -12.03 -3.84
N GLN A 135 -18.43 -13.11 -3.91
CA GLN A 135 -19.26 -13.54 -2.79
C GLN A 135 -18.42 -13.74 -1.52
N LYS A 136 -17.20 -14.29 -1.67
CA LYS A 136 -16.28 -14.50 -0.55
C LYS A 136 -15.83 -13.16 0.08
N ALA A 137 -15.60 -12.12 -0.74
CA ALA A 137 -15.25 -10.79 -0.25
C ALA A 137 -16.40 -10.18 0.56
N TRP A 138 -17.62 -10.34 0.05
CA TRP A 138 -18.85 -9.89 0.72
C TRP A 138 -19.06 -10.61 2.06
N ASP A 139 -18.89 -11.91 2.10
CA ASP A 139 -19.11 -12.72 3.30
C ASP A 139 -18.02 -12.52 4.38
N SER A 140 -16.82 -12.10 3.97
CA SER A 140 -15.66 -12.00 4.88
C SER A 140 -15.50 -10.62 5.51
N PHE A 141 -15.96 -9.54 4.85
CA PHE A 141 -15.81 -8.17 5.34
C PHE A 141 -17.14 -7.59 5.84
N GLN A 142 -17.12 -6.86 6.96
CA GLN A 142 -18.31 -6.20 7.51
C GLN A 142 -18.80 -5.04 6.65
N ASN A 143 -17.85 -4.37 5.98
CA ASN A 143 -18.17 -3.25 5.09
C ASN A 143 -17.40 -3.42 3.78
N VAL A 144 -18.11 -3.27 2.66
CA VAL A 144 -17.50 -3.29 1.32
C VAL A 144 -17.88 -1.99 0.62
N TYR A 145 -16.88 -1.30 0.08
CA TYR A 145 -17.03 -0.05 -0.67
C TYR A 145 -16.43 -0.19 -2.05
N VAL A 146 -16.98 0.54 -2.99
CA VAL A 146 -16.50 0.63 -4.38
C VAL A 146 -16.40 2.08 -4.81
N PRO A 147 -15.63 2.42 -5.84
CA PRO A 147 -15.67 3.75 -6.45
C PRO A 147 -17.07 4.10 -6.90
N SER A 148 -17.55 5.29 -6.52
CA SER A 148 -18.89 5.79 -6.86
C SER A 148 -19.04 6.05 -8.36
N GLU A 149 -20.21 5.74 -8.91
CA GLU A 149 -20.55 6.07 -10.30
C GLU A 149 -20.60 7.58 -10.57
N MET A 150 -20.83 8.42 -9.54
CA MET A 150 -20.83 9.88 -9.68
C MET A 150 -19.50 10.45 -10.19
N LEU A 151 -18.39 9.73 -10.00
CA LEU A 151 -17.08 10.11 -10.58
C LEU A 151 -17.02 9.90 -12.10
N LEU A 152 -17.98 9.18 -12.67
CA LEU A 152 -18.04 8.93 -14.11
C LEU A 152 -18.69 10.08 -14.86
N ASP A 153 -19.51 10.93 -14.18
CA ASP A 153 -20.34 11.97 -14.80
C ASP A 153 -19.74 13.38 -14.75
N ASP A 154 -18.77 13.66 -13.89
CA ASP A 154 -18.18 15.00 -13.74
C ASP A 154 -17.37 15.50 -14.97
N GLU A 155 -17.17 14.66 -15.99
CA GLU A 155 -16.53 15.05 -17.27
C GLU A 155 -17.52 15.46 -18.38
N LEU A 156 -18.83 15.50 -18.13
CA LEU A 156 -19.83 15.89 -19.11
C LEU A 156 -19.96 17.41 -19.34
N LEU A 157 -19.14 18.26 -18.69
CA LEU A 157 -19.20 19.72 -18.82
C LEU A 157 -18.06 20.36 -19.60
N GLY A 158 -17.27 19.63 -20.36
CA GLY A 158 -16.20 20.19 -21.22
C GLY A 158 -16.24 19.62 -22.64
N ASP A 159 -16.49 20.52 -23.61
CA ASP A 159 -16.40 20.24 -25.05
C ASP A 159 -15.15 19.45 -25.44
N ALA A 160 -15.29 18.29 -26.03
CA ALA A 160 -14.59 17.72 -27.17
C ALA A 160 -14.51 16.18 -27.12
N ASP A 161 -14.94 15.56 -28.19
CA ASP A 161 -14.72 14.17 -28.61
C ASP A 161 -15.25 13.03 -27.72
N GLN A 162 -16.39 12.50 -28.11
CA GLN A 162 -17.09 11.31 -27.60
C GLN A 162 -16.31 9.98 -27.68
N GLN A 163 -14.99 9.98 -27.60
CA GLN A 163 -14.19 8.75 -27.61
C GLN A 163 -13.32 8.65 -26.36
N SER A 164 -13.79 7.94 -25.38
CA SER A 164 -13.15 7.55 -24.13
C SER A 164 -13.53 8.36 -22.88
N ILE A 165 -14.71 8.11 -22.34
CA ILE A 165 -14.93 8.29 -20.89
C ILE A 165 -13.99 7.27 -20.19
N ALA A 166 -12.78 7.70 -19.88
CA ALA A 166 -11.82 6.88 -19.15
C ALA A 166 -12.33 6.80 -17.70
N LYS A 167 -13.01 5.69 -17.36
CA LYS A 167 -13.41 5.38 -15.99
C LYS A 167 -12.21 5.58 -15.07
N ARG A 168 -12.34 6.47 -14.09
CA ARG A 168 -11.37 6.54 -13.00
C ARG A 168 -11.40 5.21 -12.27
N ASP A 169 -10.31 4.48 -12.29
CA ASP A 169 -10.23 3.17 -11.69
C ASP A 169 -9.44 3.22 -10.38
N LEU A 170 -9.72 2.30 -9.47
CA LEU A 170 -8.96 2.14 -8.24
C LEU A 170 -7.67 1.37 -8.54
N HIS A 171 -6.52 1.94 -8.21
CA HIS A 171 -5.24 1.24 -8.31
C HIS A 171 -4.43 1.29 -7.00
N ALA A 172 -4.83 2.09 -6.03
CA ALA A 172 -4.21 2.18 -4.71
C ALA A 172 -4.18 0.81 -4.00
N LYS A 173 -3.08 0.52 -3.27
CA LYS A 173 -2.96 -0.61 -2.37
C LYS A 173 -2.57 -0.08 -1.01
N ILE A 174 -3.54 -0.12 -0.10
CA ILE A 174 -3.43 0.41 1.26
C ILE A 174 -3.97 -0.63 2.23
N TYR A 175 -3.28 -0.78 3.35
CA TYR A 175 -3.77 -1.52 4.50
C TYR A 175 -3.64 -0.63 5.72
N PHE A 176 -4.73 -0.40 6.42
CA PHE A 176 -4.68 0.21 7.75
C PHE A 176 -4.97 -0.87 8.79
N LYS A 177 -4.14 -0.92 9.81
CA LYS A 177 -4.23 -1.91 10.89
C LYS A 177 -4.19 -1.25 12.25
N SER A 178 -5.07 -1.68 13.14
CA SER A 178 -5.00 -1.37 14.58
C SER A 178 -4.62 -2.61 15.38
N VAL A 179 -3.72 -2.42 16.36
CA VAL A 179 -3.32 -3.42 17.34
C VAL A 179 -3.26 -2.71 18.72
N GLY A 180 -4.28 -2.89 19.56
CA GLY A 180 -4.46 -2.09 20.77
C GLY A 180 -4.56 -0.60 20.43
N SER A 181 -3.74 0.21 21.08
CA SER A 181 -3.65 1.66 20.82
C SER A 181 -2.66 2.04 19.70
N LYS A 182 -2.12 1.07 18.99
CA LYS A 182 -1.16 1.31 17.91
C LYS A 182 -1.84 1.18 16.57
N HIS A 183 -1.57 2.14 15.67
CA HIS A 183 -2.15 2.20 14.35
C HIS A 183 -1.06 2.28 13.30
N TYR A 184 -1.24 1.54 12.21
CA TYR A 184 -0.27 1.41 11.14
C TYR A 184 -0.95 1.57 9.78
N LEU A 185 -0.33 2.33 8.91
CA LEU A 185 -0.70 2.44 7.51
C LEU A 185 0.38 1.79 6.65
N TYR A 186 -0.03 0.89 5.78
CA TYR A 186 0.84 0.25 4.81
C TYR A 186 0.43 0.68 3.41
N LEU A 187 1.38 1.04 2.59
CA LEU A 187 1.13 1.40 1.20
C LEU A 187 2.28 0.94 0.30
N GLY A 188 1.95 0.62 -0.95
CA GLY A 188 2.94 0.14 -1.91
C GLY A 188 2.31 -0.70 -3.03
N SER A 189 2.96 -1.80 -3.40
CA SER A 189 2.56 -2.59 -4.55
C SER A 189 1.67 -3.80 -4.26
N LEU A 190 1.52 -4.22 -2.99
CA LEU A 190 0.88 -5.47 -2.58
C LEU A 190 -0.64 -5.44 -2.76
N ASN A 191 -1.18 -6.18 -3.73
CA ASN A 191 -2.61 -6.44 -3.84
C ASN A 191 -3.09 -7.52 -2.85
N ALA A 192 -4.36 -7.50 -2.47
CA ALA A 192 -4.99 -8.56 -1.67
C ALA A 192 -5.28 -9.82 -2.52
N SER A 193 -4.27 -10.29 -3.23
CA SER A 193 -4.34 -11.44 -4.14
C SER A 193 -3.28 -12.50 -3.80
N ALA A 194 -3.57 -13.76 -4.12
CA ALA A 194 -2.68 -14.87 -3.83
C ALA A 194 -1.30 -14.72 -4.50
N ASN A 195 -1.26 -14.22 -5.73
CA ASN A 195 0.00 -13.97 -6.41
C ASN A 195 0.85 -12.93 -5.68
N ALA A 196 0.26 -11.81 -5.26
CA ALA A 196 0.97 -10.75 -4.53
C ALA A 196 1.45 -11.24 -3.15
N PHE A 197 0.60 -11.97 -2.40
CA PHE A 197 0.91 -12.41 -1.05
C PHE A 197 1.96 -13.54 -1.01
N TYR A 198 2.01 -14.41 -2.02
CA TYR A 198 2.78 -15.66 -1.92
C TYR A 198 3.84 -15.86 -3.00
N HIS A 199 3.75 -15.16 -4.14
CA HIS A 199 4.58 -15.46 -5.31
C HIS A 199 5.36 -14.28 -5.86
N ASN A 200 4.78 -13.08 -5.86
CA ASN A 200 5.40 -11.91 -6.45
C ASN A 200 6.49 -11.30 -5.57
N VAL A 201 7.33 -10.50 -6.19
CA VAL A 201 8.17 -9.54 -5.49
C VAL A 201 7.37 -8.26 -5.32
N GLU A 202 7.12 -7.90 -4.07
CA GLU A 202 6.33 -6.73 -3.70
C GLU A 202 7.09 -5.85 -2.72
N PHE A 203 6.69 -4.60 -2.58
CA PHE A 203 7.31 -3.66 -1.67
C PHE A 203 6.27 -2.76 -1.02
N MET A 204 6.28 -2.70 0.30
CA MET A 204 5.40 -1.84 1.09
C MET A 204 6.22 -0.93 1.99
N LEU A 205 5.68 0.24 2.29
CA LEU A 205 6.10 1.12 3.36
C LEU A 205 5.09 1.02 4.49
N GLU A 206 5.55 0.67 5.68
CA GLU A 206 4.78 0.79 6.92
C GLU A 206 5.02 2.16 7.52
N LEU A 207 3.95 2.85 7.85
CA LEU A 207 3.94 4.12 8.58
C LEU A 207 3.21 3.89 9.91
N LYS A 208 3.87 4.15 11.02
CA LYS A 208 3.27 4.07 12.35
C LYS A 208 2.76 5.44 12.76
N TYR A 209 1.48 5.53 13.11
CA TYR A 209 0.90 6.77 13.61
C TYR A 209 1.47 7.15 14.98
N LYS A 210 1.57 8.43 15.24
CA LYS A 210 1.77 8.96 16.59
C LYS A 210 0.58 8.58 17.48
N PRO A 211 0.78 8.37 18.80
CA PRO A 211 -0.31 8.12 19.72
C PRO A 211 -1.42 9.18 19.62
N TYR A 212 -2.67 8.75 19.62
CA TYR A 212 -3.88 9.59 19.55
C TYR A 212 -4.15 10.30 18.22
N TYR A 213 -3.34 10.08 17.17
CA TYR A 213 -3.53 10.71 15.86
C TYR A 213 -4.38 9.86 14.89
N ALA A 214 -4.72 8.64 15.25
CA ALA A 214 -5.55 7.77 14.42
C ALA A 214 -6.46 6.90 15.28
N SER A 215 -7.58 6.53 14.68
CA SER A 215 -8.45 5.43 15.10
C SER A 215 -9.00 4.76 13.84
N TYR A 216 -9.57 3.58 13.97
CA TYR A 216 -10.20 2.91 12.82
C TYR A 216 -11.28 3.79 12.18
N SER A 217 -12.20 4.34 13.01
CA SER A 217 -13.29 5.19 12.50
C SER A 217 -12.80 6.47 11.85
N ALA A 218 -11.80 7.15 12.42
CA ALA A 218 -11.27 8.38 11.84
C ALA A 218 -10.60 8.12 10.49
N VAL A 219 -9.78 7.06 10.39
CA VAL A 219 -9.12 6.72 9.12
C VAL A 219 -10.13 6.19 8.09
N LEU A 220 -11.16 5.45 8.52
CA LEU A 220 -12.24 5.04 7.63
C LEU A 220 -13.01 6.25 7.09
N ASP A 221 -13.27 7.23 7.93
CA ASP A 221 -13.97 8.46 7.52
C ASP A 221 -13.13 9.25 6.50
N ASP A 222 -11.86 9.49 6.81
CA ASP A 222 -10.95 10.22 5.93
C ASP A 222 -10.75 9.53 4.56
N LEU A 223 -10.60 8.19 4.56
CA LEU A 223 -10.32 7.46 3.33
C LEU A 223 -11.57 7.15 2.50
N VAL A 224 -12.72 6.91 3.15
CA VAL A 224 -13.87 6.26 2.52
C VAL A 224 -15.19 6.95 2.82
N THR A 225 -15.66 6.96 4.09
CA THR A 225 -17.04 7.38 4.40
C THR A 225 -17.25 8.88 4.28
N GLY A 226 -16.25 9.69 4.58
CA GLY A 226 -16.24 11.13 4.33
C GLY A 226 -15.89 11.51 2.89
N ASN A 227 -15.59 10.53 2.03
CA ASN A 227 -15.13 10.76 0.68
C ASN A 227 -16.23 10.37 -0.34
N PRO A 228 -16.82 11.34 -1.09
CA PRO A 228 -17.87 11.07 -2.07
C PRO A 228 -17.41 10.18 -3.24
N MET A 229 -16.12 9.91 -3.35
CA MET A 229 -15.56 9.01 -4.36
C MET A 229 -15.90 7.54 -4.12
N PHE A 230 -16.43 7.19 -2.95
CA PHE A 230 -16.76 5.81 -2.63
C PHE A 230 -18.20 5.68 -2.17
N GLU A 231 -18.83 4.58 -2.53
CA GLU A 231 -20.15 4.18 -2.08
C GLU A 231 -20.10 2.81 -1.41
N ARG A 232 -20.95 2.62 -0.42
CA ARG A 232 -21.08 1.34 0.27
C ARG A 232 -22.01 0.45 -0.55
N LEU A 233 -21.61 -0.79 -0.76
CA LEU A 233 -22.45 -1.83 -1.35
C LEU A 233 -23.44 -2.42 -0.35
#